data_2b5e542f43d195ee45eeb35f5b36d3a8
#
_entry.id   2b5e542f43d195ee45eeb35f5b36d3a8
#
_cell.length_a   1.000
_cell.length_b   1.000
_cell.length_c   1.000
_cell.angle_alpha   90.00
_cell.angle_beta   90.00
_cell.angle_gamma   90.00
#
_symmetry.space_group_name_H-M   'P 1'
#
loop_
_entity.id
_entity.type
_entity.pdbx_description
1 polymer ?
#
loop_
_entity_poly.entity_id
_entity_poly.type
_entity_poly.pdbx_seq_one_letter_code
_entity_poly.pdbx_strand_id
1 'polypeptide(L)'
;MGWTKRQLVDDAFGTIGLSGYVFNLSPDQQQAALRQLDAMMATWEARGLRIGYLMPSSPSESDLDQDSGIPNQCAEAVYSNLGLRLGSSIGKVPSQDLKVIAHQAYQSILTKYGVSMP
;
A
#
# COMPACT_ATOMS: atom_id res chain seq x y z
N MET A 1 -1.39 12.59 13.66
CA MET A 1 -0.27 12.13 12.84
C MET A 1 -0.64 10.82 12.19
N GLY A 2 -0.48 10.76 10.89
CA GLY A 2 -0.83 9.59 10.12
C GLY A 2 0.40 8.79 9.70
N TRP A 3 0.16 7.82 8.89
CA TRP A 3 1.21 6.98 8.31
C TRP A 3 1.89 7.73 7.17
N THR A 4 3.23 7.73 7.15
CA THR A 4 3.96 8.23 5.99
C THR A 4 3.94 7.17 4.89
N LYS A 5 4.16 7.62 3.66
CA LYS A 5 4.24 6.67 2.54
C LYS A 5 5.39 5.68 2.73
N ARG A 6 6.51 6.12 3.32
CA ARG A 6 7.65 5.25 3.62
C ARG A 6 7.25 4.12 4.57
N GLN A 7 6.47 4.43 5.61
CA GLN A 7 6.03 3.41 6.56
C GLN A 7 5.16 2.35 5.87
N LEU A 8 4.26 2.77 4.99
CA LEU A 8 3.42 1.83 4.25
C LEU A 8 4.26 0.95 3.32
N VAL A 9 5.25 1.54 2.64
CA VAL A 9 6.14 0.79 1.75
C VAL A 9 6.99 -0.21 2.55
N ASP A 10 7.58 0.23 3.65
CA ASP A 10 8.44 -0.64 4.47
C ASP A 10 7.64 -1.80 5.06
N ASP A 11 6.44 -1.53 5.56
CA ASP A 11 5.59 -2.59 6.11
C ASP A 11 5.11 -3.55 5.02
N ALA A 12 4.85 -3.03 3.81
CA ALA A 12 4.50 -3.89 2.68
C ALA A 12 5.63 -4.87 2.35
N PHE A 13 6.88 -4.40 2.31
CA PHE A 13 8.02 -5.29 2.12
C PHE A 13 8.15 -6.28 3.27
N GLY A 14 7.86 -5.84 4.50
CA GLY A 14 7.86 -6.71 5.66
C GLY A 14 6.88 -7.88 5.54
N THR A 15 5.73 -7.67 4.91
CA THR A 15 4.70 -8.72 4.77
C THR A 15 5.18 -9.87 3.87
N ILE A 16 6.14 -9.63 2.99
CA ILE A 16 6.71 -10.65 2.10
C ILE A 16 8.11 -11.07 2.54
N GLY A 17 8.49 -10.74 3.78
CA GLY A 17 9.75 -11.16 4.36
C GLY A 17 10.95 -10.31 3.98
N LEU A 18 10.73 -9.14 3.37
CA LEU A 18 11.79 -8.22 2.97
C LEU A 18 11.61 -6.90 3.71
N SER A 19 12.13 -6.80 4.93
CA SER A 19 12.12 -5.52 5.62
C SER A 19 13.43 -4.79 5.34
N GLY A 20 13.38 -3.46 5.32
CA GLY A 20 14.58 -2.65 5.16
C GLY A 20 15.57 -2.81 6.31
N TYR A 21 15.12 -3.38 7.41
CA TYR A 21 15.95 -3.68 8.57
C TYR A 21 16.82 -4.92 8.34
N VAL A 22 16.26 -5.95 7.70
CA VAL A 22 16.96 -7.22 7.45
C VAL A 22 17.62 -7.23 6.07
N PHE A 23 16.97 -6.61 5.09
CA PHE A 23 17.45 -6.53 3.73
C PHE A 23 17.64 -5.05 3.38
N ASN A 24 18.81 -4.69 2.92
CA ASN A 24 19.08 -3.31 2.51
C ASN A 24 18.32 -3.01 1.21
N LEU A 25 17.11 -2.47 1.35
CA LEU A 25 16.35 -2.02 0.21
C LEU A 25 17.02 -0.79 -0.39
N SER A 26 17.31 -0.85 -1.68
CA SER A 26 17.92 0.29 -2.36
C SER A 26 16.90 1.43 -2.51
N PRO A 27 17.38 2.68 -2.65
CA PRO A 27 16.46 3.79 -2.93
C PRO A 27 15.62 3.57 -4.18
N ASP A 28 16.16 2.89 -5.20
CA ASP A 28 15.42 2.58 -6.42
C ASP A 28 14.28 1.61 -6.15
N GLN A 29 14.49 0.61 -5.30
CA GLN A 29 13.45 -0.32 -4.91
C GLN A 29 12.34 0.38 -4.13
N GLN A 30 12.70 1.28 -3.23
CA GLN A 30 11.74 2.06 -2.47
C GLN A 30 10.92 2.99 -3.37
N GLN A 31 11.57 3.63 -4.34
CA GLN A 31 10.88 4.51 -5.29
C GLN A 31 9.94 3.72 -6.20
N ALA A 32 10.36 2.53 -6.65
CA ALA A 32 9.50 1.66 -7.44
C ALA A 32 8.27 1.25 -6.64
N ALA A 33 8.46 0.92 -5.36
CA ALA A 33 7.36 0.55 -4.48
C ALA A 33 6.41 1.73 -4.24
N LEU A 34 6.95 2.94 -4.13
CA LEU A 34 6.12 4.15 -4.00
C LEU A 34 5.22 4.35 -5.22
N ARG A 35 5.76 4.12 -6.42
CA ARG A 35 4.94 4.19 -7.64
C ARG A 35 3.84 3.13 -7.64
N GLN A 36 4.13 1.92 -7.13
CA GLN A 36 3.12 0.87 -6.99
C GLN A 36 2.04 1.27 -6.00
N LEU A 37 2.43 1.89 -4.88
CA LEU A 37 1.49 2.39 -3.89
C LEU A 37 0.55 3.44 -4.49
N ASP A 38 1.13 4.42 -5.18
CA ASP A 38 0.33 5.48 -5.81
C ASP A 38 -0.64 4.89 -6.84
N ALA A 39 -0.18 3.94 -7.65
CA ALA A 39 -1.02 3.29 -8.67
C ALA A 39 -2.16 2.48 -8.03
N MET A 40 -1.86 1.74 -6.96
CA MET A 40 -2.89 0.97 -6.25
C MET A 40 -3.95 1.89 -5.66
N MET A 41 -3.52 2.99 -5.03
CA MET A 41 -4.46 3.93 -4.43
C MET A 41 -5.31 4.65 -5.48
N ALA A 42 -4.72 4.96 -6.64
CA ALA A 42 -5.48 5.54 -7.75
C ALA A 42 -6.57 4.57 -8.24
N THR A 43 -6.23 3.28 -8.32
CA THR A 43 -7.19 2.24 -8.72
C THR A 43 -8.33 2.13 -7.70
N TRP A 44 -8.00 2.15 -6.40
CA TRP A 44 -9.01 2.08 -5.34
C TRP A 44 -9.93 3.28 -5.40
N GLU A 45 -9.37 4.48 -5.60
CA GLU A 45 -10.19 5.70 -5.72
C GLU A 45 -11.12 5.62 -6.93
N ALA A 46 -10.65 5.09 -8.04
CA ALA A 46 -11.47 4.91 -9.24
C ALA A 46 -12.63 3.94 -9.00
N ARG A 47 -12.47 3.01 -8.06
CA ARG A 47 -13.52 2.07 -7.66
C ARG A 47 -14.48 2.65 -6.62
N GLY A 48 -14.29 3.89 -6.22
CA GLY A 48 -15.13 4.53 -5.22
C GLY A 48 -14.66 4.39 -3.79
N LEU A 49 -13.49 3.76 -3.57
CA LEU A 49 -12.93 3.60 -2.23
C LEU A 49 -11.97 4.75 -1.95
N ARG A 50 -12.45 5.73 -1.18
CA ARG A 50 -11.70 6.94 -0.85
C ARG A 50 -11.41 6.96 0.63
N ILE A 51 -10.15 6.79 1.00
CA ILE A 51 -9.72 6.71 2.39
C ILE A 51 -8.77 7.85 2.78
N GLY A 52 -8.68 8.87 1.94
CA GLY A 52 -7.91 10.07 2.25
C GLY A 52 -6.48 10.08 1.76
N TYR A 53 -6.09 9.15 0.90
CA TYR A 53 -4.72 9.10 0.39
C TYR A 53 -4.36 10.37 -0.37
N LEU A 54 -3.19 10.92 -0.06
CA LEU A 54 -2.70 12.15 -0.69
C LEU A 54 -1.99 11.81 -2.00
N MET A 55 -2.74 11.87 -3.10
CA MET A 55 -2.20 11.57 -4.44
C MET A 55 -1.25 12.67 -4.90
N PRO A 56 -0.10 12.32 -5.49
CA PRO A 56 0.77 13.32 -6.09
C PRO A 56 0.16 13.84 -7.40
N SER A 57 0.53 15.07 -7.77
CA SER A 57 0.07 15.63 -9.05
C SER A 57 0.76 14.97 -10.24
N SER A 58 1.96 14.41 -10.03
CA SER A 58 2.65 13.60 -11.03
C SER A 58 3.49 12.55 -10.32
N PRO A 59 3.87 11.45 -11.00
CA PRO A 59 4.69 10.40 -10.36
C PRO A 59 6.03 10.92 -9.82
N SER A 60 6.60 11.95 -10.43
CA SER A 60 7.86 12.51 -9.98
C SER A 60 7.74 13.38 -8.73
N GLU A 61 6.53 13.75 -8.33
CA GLU A 61 6.29 14.58 -7.15
C GLU A 61 5.96 13.77 -5.91
N SER A 62 5.83 12.46 -6.03
CA SER A 62 5.56 11.61 -4.87
C SER A 62 6.81 11.50 -4.00
N ASP A 63 6.63 11.58 -2.69
CA ASP A 63 7.71 11.60 -1.73
C ASP A 63 7.43 10.57 -0.63
N LEU A 64 8.41 9.71 -0.37
CA LEU A 64 8.31 8.68 0.67
C LEU A 64 8.09 9.28 2.06
N ASP A 65 8.62 10.46 2.33
CA ASP A 65 8.51 11.10 3.63
C ASP A 65 7.25 11.93 3.79
N GLN A 66 6.43 11.98 2.75
CA GLN A 66 5.15 12.68 2.78
C GLN A 66 4.13 11.87 3.60
N ASP A 67 3.24 12.57 4.29
CA ASP A 67 2.09 11.94 4.93
C ASP A 67 1.23 11.28 3.85
N SER A 68 0.79 10.05 4.12
CA SER A 68 -0.06 9.34 3.17
C SER A 68 -1.51 9.81 3.23
N GLY A 69 -1.93 10.38 4.35
CA GLY A 69 -3.33 10.69 4.60
C GLY A 69 -4.17 9.49 5.03
N ILE A 70 -3.57 8.31 5.13
CA ILE A 70 -4.29 7.07 5.47
C ILE A 70 -4.53 7.01 6.98
N PRO A 71 -5.80 6.81 7.43
CA PRO A 71 -6.06 6.60 8.85
C PRO A 71 -5.56 5.24 9.33
N ASN A 72 -5.30 5.13 10.63
CA ASN A 72 -4.73 3.91 11.23
C ASN A 72 -5.54 2.66 10.89
N GLN A 73 -6.86 2.75 10.90
CA GLN A 73 -7.70 1.60 10.64
C GLN A 73 -7.66 1.11 9.20
N CYS A 74 -7.10 1.91 8.29
CA CYS A 74 -6.96 1.53 6.87
C CYS A 74 -5.55 1.09 6.52
N ALA A 75 -4.58 1.30 7.41
CA ALA A 75 -3.17 1.07 7.11
C ALA A 75 -2.89 -0.39 6.74
N GLU A 76 -3.43 -1.34 7.51
CA GLU A 76 -3.18 -2.76 7.24
C GLU A 76 -3.70 -3.17 5.87
N ALA A 77 -4.87 -2.68 5.47
CA ALA A 77 -5.41 -2.97 4.15
C ALA A 77 -4.48 -2.47 3.06
N VAL A 78 -3.90 -1.27 3.25
CA VAL A 78 -3.01 -0.67 2.26
C VAL A 78 -1.71 -1.46 2.16
N TYR A 79 -0.98 -1.64 3.29
CA TYR A 79 0.33 -2.26 3.18
C TYR A 79 0.26 -3.77 2.89
N SER A 80 -0.77 -4.49 3.34
CA SER A 80 -0.87 -5.91 3.01
C SER A 80 -1.19 -6.13 1.54
N ASN A 81 -2.07 -5.33 0.96
CA ASN A 81 -2.37 -5.41 -0.47
C ASN A 81 -1.19 -4.93 -1.32
N LEU A 82 -0.48 -3.91 -0.87
CA LEU A 82 0.74 -3.47 -1.54
C LEU A 82 1.80 -4.58 -1.50
N GLY A 83 1.91 -5.29 -0.37
CA GLY A 83 2.83 -6.42 -0.24
C GLY A 83 2.57 -7.50 -1.28
N LEU A 84 1.30 -7.81 -1.55
CA LEU A 84 0.94 -8.77 -2.60
C LEU A 84 1.46 -8.31 -3.97
N ARG A 85 1.28 -7.04 -4.30
CA ARG A 85 1.75 -6.48 -5.57
C ARG A 85 3.27 -6.50 -5.67
N LEU A 86 3.96 -6.12 -4.59
CA LEU A 86 5.42 -6.09 -4.58
C LEU A 86 6.00 -7.50 -4.67
N GLY A 87 5.41 -8.46 -3.97
CA GLY A 87 5.84 -9.85 -4.05
C GLY A 87 5.75 -10.38 -5.47
N SER A 88 4.65 -10.08 -6.14
CA SER A 88 4.45 -10.48 -7.54
C SER A 88 5.54 -9.91 -8.44
N SER A 89 5.89 -8.64 -8.24
CA SER A 89 6.87 -7.96 -9.12
C SER A 89 8.28 -8.48 -8.95
N ILE A 90 8.62 -9.06 -7.79
CA ILE A 90 9.95 -9.61 -7.52
C ILE A 90 9.99 -11.14 -7.54
N GLY A 91 8.91 -11.77 -7.97
CA GLY A 91 8.84 -13.23 -8.11
C GLY A 91 8.67 -13.99 -6.80
N LYS A 92 8.30 -13.32 -5.73
CA LYS A 92 8.00 -13.99 -4.46
C LYS A 92 6.55 -14.41 -4.41
N VAL A 93 6.30 -15.67 -4.09
CA VAL A 93 4.95 -16.17 -3.93
C VAL A 93 4.46 -15.76 -2.56
N PRO A 94 3.37 -14.97 -2.46
CA PRO A 94 2.84 -14.56 -1.16
C PRO A 94 2.26 -15.74 -0.42
N SER A 95 2.33 -15.71 0.92
CA SER A 95 1.75 -16.74 1.74
C SER A 95 0.21 -16.71 1.64
N GLN A 96 -0.42 -17.85 1.89
CA GLN A 96 -1.87 -17.90 1.93
C GLN A 96 -2.42 -17.00 3.03
N ASP A 97 -1.72 -16.92 4.16
CA ASP A 97 -2.13 -16.06 5.27
C ASP A 97 -2.15 -14.60 4.87
N LEU A 98 -1.15 -14.14 4.13
CA LEU A 98 -1.12 -12.76 3.65
C LEU A 98 -2.28 -12.46 2.71
N LYS A 99 -2.61 -13.40 1.82
CA LYS A 99 -3.75 -13.24 0.91
C LYS A 99 -5.06 -13.08 1.68
N VAL A 100 -5.25 -13.89 2.72
CA VAL A 100 -6.45 -13.83 3.54
C VAL A 100 -6.52 -12.51 4.30
N ILE A 101 -5.42 -12.11 4.93
CA ILE A 101 -5.36 -10.85 5.69
C ILE A 101 -5.64 -9.66 4.77
N ALA A 102 -4.99 -9.62 3.62
CA ALA A 102 -5.17 -8.52 2.67
C ALA A 102 -6.62 -8.44 2.18
N HIS A 103 -7.22 -9.57 1.87
CA HIS A 103 -8.60 -9.61 1.41
C HIS A 103 -9.57 -9.16 2.49
N GLN A 104 -9.41 -9.68 3.71
CA GLN A 104 -10.29 -9.32 4.82
C GLN A 104 -10.17 -7.85 5.19
N ALA A 105 -8.94 -7.32 5.22
CA ALA A 105 -8.70 -5.93 5.54
C ALA A 105 -9.32 -5.01 4.47
N TYR A 106 -9.16 -5.38 3.20
CA TYR A 106 -9.76 -4.62 2.09
C TYR A 106 -11.28 -4.63 2.20
N GLN A 107 -11.90 -5.78 2.47
CA GLN A 107 -13.35 -5.88 2.61
C GLN A 107 -13.85 -5.03 3.78
N SER A 108 -13.12 -4.98 4.88
CA SER A 108 -13.50 -4.17 6.04
C SER A 108 -13.56 -2.69 5.71
N ILE A 109 -12.53 -2.18 5.02
CA ILE A 109 -12.53 -0.76 4.66
C ILE A 109 -13.51 -0.45 3.53
N LEU A 110 -13.73 -1.40 2.62
CA LEU A 110 -14.71 -1.23 1.55
C LEU A 110 -16.12 -1.08 2.12
N THR A 111 -16.45 -1.86 3.14
CA THR A 111 -17.75 -1.77 3.81
C THR A 111 -17.93 -0.41 4.48
N LYS A 112 -16.87 0.14 5.07
CA LYS A 112 -16.97 1.39 5.84
C LYS A 112 -16.83 2.64 4.96
N TYR A 113 -15.93 2.61 3.98
CA TYR A 113 -15.57 3.81 3.20
C TYR A 113 -15.99 3.73 1.74
N GLY A 114 -16.35 2.55 1.25
CA GLY A 114 -16.68 2.37 -0.15
C GLY A 114 -18.00 3.01 -0.51
N VAL A 115 -18.07 3.53 -1.74
CA VAL A 115 -19.32 4.08 -2.30
C VAL A 115 -19.92 3.02 -3.19
N SER A 116 -21.20 2.72 -2.98
CA SER A 116 -21.91 1.79 -3.84
C SER A 116 -21.92 2.31 -5.27
N MET A 117 -21.43 1.48 -6.20
CA MET A 117 -21.53 1.82 -7.61
C MET A 117 -22.89 1.38 -8.14
N PRO A 118 -23.61 2.26 -8.80
CA PRO A 118 -24.89 1.88 -9.40
C PRO A 118 -24.73 0.86 -10.53
#